data_533351272d9a242ff3b31b0144aa2ec7
#
_entry.id   533351272d9a242ff3b31b0144aa2ec7
#
_cell.length_a   1.000
_cell.length_b   1.000
_cell.length_c   1.000
_cell.angle_alpha   90.00
_cell.angle_beta   90.00
_cell.angle_gamma   90.00
#
_symmetry.space_group_name_H-M   'P 1'
#
loop_
_entity.id
_entity.type
_entity.pdbx_description
1 polymer ?
#
loop_
_entity_poly.entity_id
_entity_poly.type
_entity_poly.pdbx_seq_one_letter_code
_entity_poly.pdbx_strand_id
1 'polypeptide(L)'
;VFNVAIPQNNIEVTNFIINGIEQGVNVSAEVLTGYATVSGTYDLAATYCAPDQGDGKTLQILTHGIGFDRSYWDLSFNDYNYSYVETAVDQYGFSTLSWDRLGIGMSQHGDPLSVIQAPLEQAALQALTNLAWSGSVPGVSAKFDKIVHVGHSFGSELSYGLARDMPSLSSGLVLTGFSTNGTFLPYFELGGNFVSVTTVPALASEYVAGYLAAGDPSAVQTNFFAPGVFDPAILTLAYKTGQPVTLGELLSIGGEAGGVADKFTGAVLVVTGERDLPYCGGNCLATGNPSVPSIPAAAQMSFPATSKFEAFIVPGAGHGLNLEYSKDTTYQYISQFLVGNGF
;
A
#
# COMPACT_ATOMS: atom_id res chain seq x y z
N VAL A 1 1.05 -22.14 1.85
CA VAL A 1 1.69 -22.72 3.05
C VAL A 1 3.19 -22.64 2.87
N PHE A 2 3.84 -21.86 3.69
CA PHE A 2 5.30 -21.71 3.68
C PHE A 2 5.93 -22.56 4.78
N ASN A 3 7.01 -23.25 4.45
CA ASN A 3 7.79 -24.05 5.40
C ASN A 3 9.09 -23.29 5.76
N VAL A 4 8.96 -22.34 6.65
CA VAL A 4 10.07 -21.56 7.20
C VAL A 4 9.87 -21.38 8.70
N ALA A 5 10.96 -21.36 9.46
CA ALA A 5 10.90 -21.07 10.88
C ALA A 5 10.61 -19.58 11.12
N ILE A 6 9.73 -19.27 12.07
CA ILE A 6 9.48 -17.90 12.49
C ILE A 6 10.70 -17.40 13.29
N PRO A 7 11.39 -16.33 12.83
CA PRO A 7 12.51 -15.73 13.53
C PRO A 7 12.11 -15.24 14.93
N GLN A 8 12.88 -15.62 15.95
CA GLN A 8 12.59 -15.30 17.34
C GLN A 8 13.42 -14.11 17.86
N ASN A 9 14.44 -13.70 17.13
CA ASN A 9 15.36 -12.62 17.51
C ASN A 9 15.90 -11.92 16.26
N ASN A 10 16.58 -10.77 16.47
CA ASN A 10 17.03 -9.92 15.36
C ASN A 10 18.11 -10.57 14.48
N ILE A 11 18.92 -11.49 15.01
CA ILE A 11 19.90 -12.22 14.18
C ILE A 11 19.16 -13.12 13.19
N GLU A 12 18.14 -13.83 13.64
CA GLU A 12 17.33 -14.71 12.80
C GLU A 12 16.53 -13.91 11.78
N VAL A 13 15.98 -12.73 12.16
CA VAL A 13 15.33 -11.81 11.22
C VAL A 13 16.30 -11.35 10.14
N THR A 14 17.50 -10.90 10.54
CA THR A 14 18.53 -10.47 9.57
C THR A 14 18.92 -11.60 8.63
N ASN A 15 19.09 -12.82 9.15
CA ASN A 15 19.38 -13.99 8.33
C ASN A 15 18.25 -14.30 7.33
N PHE A 16 16.98 -14.19 7.77
CA PHE A 16 15.83 -14.36 6.88
C PHE A 16 15.85 -13.36 5.73
N ILE A 17 16.06 -12.07 6.03
CA ILE A 17 16.12 -11.00 5.01
C ILE A 17 17.30 -11.24 4.06
N ILE A 18 18.52 -11.50 4.56
CA ILE A 18 19.70 -11.70 3.71
C ILE A 18 19.50 -12.91 2.78
N ASN A 19 18.96 -14.00 3.27
CA ASN A 19 18.65 -15.17 2.45
C ASN A 19 17.55 -14.88 1.42
N GLY A 20 16.57 -14.03 1.79
CA GLY A 20 15.45 -13.63 0.92
C GLY A 20 15.87 -12.81 -0.29
N ILE A 21 16.92 -12.00 -0.15
CA ILE A 21 17.41 -11.10 -1.21
C ILE A 21 18.64 -11.65 -1.97
N GLU A 22 19.03 -12.90 -1.70
CA GLU A 22 20.17 -13.50 -2.39
C GLU A 22 19.93 -13.55 -3.90
N GLN A 23 20.90 -13.05 -4.68
CA GLN A 23 20.76 -12.97 -6.13
C GLN A 23 20.59 -14.36 -6.76
N GLY A 24 19.54 -14.52 -7.56
CA GLY A 24 19.24 -15.77 -8.26
C GLY A 24 18.41 -16.77 -7.41
N VAL A 25 18.12 -16.44 -6.17
CA VAL A 25 17.26 -17.21 -5.28
C VAL A 25 15.84 -16.64 -5.30
N ASN A 26 14.85 -17.51 -5.33
CA ASN A 26 13.44 -17.15 -5.09
C ASN A 26 13.00 -17.87 -3.82
N VAL A 27 13.31 -17.28 -2.69
CA VAL A 27 13.02 -17.85 -1.36
C VAL A 27 11.53 -18.19 -1.21
N SER A 28 10.64 -17.32 -1.69
CA SER A 28 9.19 -17.59 -1.62
C SER A 28 8.80 -18.89 -2.33
N ALA A 29 9.39 -19.13 -3.53
CA ALA A 29 9.14 -20.36 -4.26
C ALA A 29 9.78 -21.59 -3.60
N GLU A 30 10.96 -21.43 -3.00
CA GLU A 30 11.68 -22.54 -2.36
C GLU A 30 11.01 -23.02 -1.08
N VAL A 31 10.43 -22.09 -0.28
CA VAL A 31 9.75 -22.44 0.98
C VAL A 31 8.26 -22.73 0.81
N LEU A 32 7.69 -22.49 -0.38
CA LEU A 32 6.28 -22.77 -0.68
C LEU A 32 6.07 -24.29 -0.81
N THR A 33 5.26 -24.86 0.08
CA THR A 33 4.98 -26.31 0.11
C THR A 33 3.60 -26.67 -0.39
N GLY A 34 2.71 -25.71 -0.57
CA GLY A 34 1.36 -25.93 -1.05
C GLY A 34 0.41 -24.77 -0.72
N TYR A 35 -0.86 -24.99 -0.95
CA TYR A 35 -1.92 -24.03 -0.70
C TYR A 35 -2.92 -24.59 0.29
N ALA A 36 -3.46 -23.74 1.15
CA ALA A 36 -4.54 -24.08 2.07
C ALA A 36 -5.59 -22.97 2.00
N THR A 37 -6.87 -23.33 2.09
CA THR A 37 -7.93 -22.35 2.23
C THR A 37 -7.96 -21.81 3.65
N VAL A 38 -7.80 -20.50 3.80
CA VAL A 38 -8.02 -19.79 5.05
C VAL A 38 -9.34 -19.05 4.93
N SER A 39 -10.24 -19.26 5.88
CA SER A 39 -11.54 -18.59 5.90
C SER A 39 -11.96 -18.26 7.32
N GLY A 40 -12.69 -17.14 7.48
CA GLY A 40 -13.14 -16.69 8.79
C GLY A 40 -13.94 -15.40 8.68
N THR A 41 -14.41 -14.93 9.81
CA THR A 41 -14.90 -13.58 10.01
C THR A 41 -13.81 -12.80 10.72
N TYR A 42 -13.47 -11.64 10.19
CA TYR A 42 -12.40 -10.80 10.71
C TYR A 42 -12.92 -9.39 10.99
N ASP A 43 -12.46 -8.81 12.08
CA ASP A 43 -12.74 -7.42 12.43
C ASP A 43 -11.74 -6.51 11.73
N LEU A 44 -12.25 -5.56 10.95
CA LEU A 44 -11.44 -4.54 10.27
C LEU A 44 -11.73 -3.17 10.88
N ALA A 45 -10.69 -2.44 11.25
CA ALA A 45 -10.78 -1.06 11.67
C ALA A 45 -10.78 -0.14 10.45
N ALA A 46 -11.75 0.77 10.38
CA ALA A 46 -11.86 1.74 9.29
C ALA A 46 -12.38 3.09 9.79
N THR A 47 -12.04 4.16 9.07
CA THR A 47 -12.55 5.51 9.29
C THR A 47 -13.24 5.97 8.00
N TYR A 48 -14.51 6.36 8.15
CA TYR A 48 -15.29 6.94 7.05
C TYR A 48 -15.33 8.46 7.22
N CYS A 49 -15.03 9.18 6.15
CA CYS A 49 -15.17 10.63 6.07
C CYS A 49 -15.99 11.01 4.84
N ALA A 50 -16.84 12.00 4.99
CA ALA A 50 -17.69 12.54 3.95
C ALA A 50 -17.79 14.07 4.04
N PRO A 51 -18.09 14.78 2.92
CA PRO A 51 -18.30 16.21 2.94
C PRO A 51 -19.45 16.61 3.89
N ASP A 52 -19.35 17.76 4.54
CA ASP A 52 -20.39 18.31 5.44
C ASP A 52 -21.76 18.46 4.78
N GLN A 53 -21.79 18.64 3.47
CA GLN A 53 -23.02 18.82 2.70
C GLN A 53 -23.70 17.50 2.29
N GLY A 54 -23.19 16.39 2.76
CA GLY A 54 -23.68 15.04 2.49
C GLY A 54 -22.68 14.17 1.75
N ASP A 55 -22.93 12.87 1.76
CA ASP A 55 -22.04 11.87 1.17
C ASP A 55 -21.74 12.15 -0.30
N GLY A 56 -20.47 12.01 -0.68
CA GLY A 56 -20.04 12.06 -2.09
C GLY A 56 -20.61 10.88 -2.87
N LYS A 57 -20.81 11.05 -4.17
CA LYS A 57 -21.29 9.97 -5.04
C LYS A 57 -20.25 8.91 -5.31
N THR A 58 -18.99 9.28 -5.21
CA THR A 58 -17.84 8.37 -5.36
C THR A 58 -17.20 8.14 -4.01
N LEU A 59 -17.04 6.86 -3.65
CA LEU A 59 -16.25 6.44 -2.50
C LEU A 59 -14.83 6.12 -2.95
N GLN A 60 -13.85 6.63 -2.24
CA GLN A 60 -12.48 6.18 -2.31
C GLN A 60 -12.18 5.22 -1.16
N ILE A 61 -11.82 3.96 -1.45
CA ILE A 61 -11.30 3.02 -0.45
C ILE A 61 -9.79 3.18 -0.44
N LEU A 62 -9.26 3.62 0.71
CA LEU A 62 -7.86 3.99 0.88
C LEU A 62 -7.10 2.90 1.61
N THR A 63 -6.17 2.22 0.90
CA THR A 63 -5.39 1.09 1.42
C THR A 63 -3.93 1.49 1.59
N HIS A 64 -3.44 1.46 2.84
CA HIS A 64 -2.06 1.82 3.18
C HIS A 64 -1.04 0.73 2.79
N GLY A 65 0.24 1.10 2.75
CA GLY A 65 1.38 0.22 2.51
C GLY A 65 1.96 -0.44 3.77
N ILE A 66 3.07 -1.15 3.60
CA ILE A 66 3.87 -1.68 4.72
C ILE A 66 4.44 -0.50 5.52
N GLY A 67 4.56 -0.67 6.83
CA GLY A 67 5.12 0.33 7.75
C GLY A 67 4.13 1.36 8.26
N PHE A 68 2.88 1.33 7.81
CA PHE A 68 1.83 2.30 8.16
C PHE A 68 0.52 1.59 8.53
N ASP A 69 -0.44 2.39 9.03
CA ASP A 69 -1.85 2.07 9.16
C ASP A 69 -2.70 3.10 8.38
N ARG A 70 -4.01 3.12 8.59
CA ARG A 70 -4.94 4.04 7.89
C ARG A 70 -4.62 5.52 8.10
N SER A 71 -3.87 5.89 9.16
CA SER A 71 -3.46 7.28 9.41
C SER A 71 -2.48 7.82 8.36
N TYR A 72 -1.88 6.97 7.52
CA TYR A 72 -1.10 7.40 6.36
C TYR A 72 -1.90 8.32 5.42
N TRP A 73 -3.19 8.11 5.34
CA TRP A 73 -4.09 8.91 4.48
C TRP A 73 -4.64 10.14 5.17
N ASP A 74 -4.63 10.15 6.51
CA ASP A 74 -5.21 11.22 7.33
C ASP A 74 -4.29 11.56 8.50
N LEU A 75 -3.09 12.04 8.16
CA LEU A 75 -2.05 12.30 9.13
C LEU A 75 -2.32 13.59 9.90
N SER A 76 -2.47 13.47 11.23
CA SER A 76 -2.76 14.60 12.13
C SER A 76 -1.59 15.57 12.35
N PHE A 77 -0.44 15.31 11.71
CA PHE A 77 0.76 16.14 11.82
C PHE A 77 0.50 17.57 11.30
N ASN A 78 0.93 18.56 12.08
CA ASN A 78 0.81 19.98 11.75
C ASN A 78 -0.64 20.36 11.38
N ASP A 79 -1.58 20.01 12.28
CA ASP A 79 -3.01 20.31 12.13
C ASP A 79 -3.61 19.77 10.81
N TYR A 80 -3.38 18.49 10.54
CA TYR A 80 -3.81 17.76 9.34
C TYR A 80 -3.27 18.29 8.00
N ASN A 81 -2.27 19.18 8.00
CA ASN A 81 -1.67 19.71 6.77
C ASN A 81 -1.10 18.62 5.83
N TYR A 82 -1.02 17.38 6.29
CA TYR A 82 -0.59 16.21 5.50
C TYR A 82 -1.73 15.21 5.26
N SER A 83 -2.99 15.63 5.40
CA SER A 83 -4.14 14.77 5.16
C SER A 83 -4.53 14.76 3.67
N TYR A 84 -4.48 13.58 3.07
CA TYR A 84 -5.11 13.34 1.77
C TYR A 84 -6.63 13.34 1.89
N VAL A 85 -7.16 12.82 3.00
CA VAL A 85 -8.60 12.75 3.29
C VAL A 85 -9.21 14.14 3.27
N GLU A 86 -8.60 15.12 3.98
CA GLU A 86 -9.05 16.51 3.98
C GLU A 86 -9.14 17.07 2.54
N THR A 87 -8.09 16.85 1.73
CA THR A 87 -8.11 17.30 0.34
C THR A 87 -9.23 16.63 -0.47
N ALA A 88 -9.36 15.31 -0.40
CA ALA A 88 -10.33 14.55 -1.18
C ALA A 88 -11.78 14.90 -0.78
N VAL A 89 -12.04 15.05 0.51
CA VAL A 89 -13.37 15.30 1.07
C VAL A 89 -13.76 16.76 0.91
N ASP A 90 -12.95 17.70 1.45
CA ASP A 90 -13.35 19.08 1.61
C ASP A 90 -13.18 19.89 0.32
N GLN A 91 -12.17 19.58 -0.50
CA GLN A 91 -11.90 20.33 -1.71
C GLN A 91 -12.55 19.72 -2.96
N TYR A 92 -12.73 18.39 -2.98
CA TYR A 92 -13.21 17.69 -4.18
C TYR A 92 -14.54 16.94 -3.99
N GLY A 93 -15.06 16.86 -2.76
CA GLY A 93 -16.38 16.32 -2.49
C GLY A 93 -16.49 14.78 -2.56
N PHE A 94 -15.38 14.06 -2.47
CA PHE A 94 -15.36 12.61 -2.39
C PHE A 94 -15.72 12.13 -0.97
N SER A 95 -16.32 10.96 -0.86
CA SER A 95 -16.30 10.21 0.40
C SER A 95 -15.08 9.31 0.43
N THR A 96 -14.51 9.08 1.61
CA THR A 96 -13.34 8.22 1.80
C THR A 96 -13.60 7.16 2.88
N LEU A 97 -13.04 5.98 2.70
CA LEU A 97 -13.00 4.89 3.67
C LEU A 97 -11.56 4.40 3.79
N SER A 98 -10.82 4.93 4.75
CA SER A 98 -9.48 4.46 5.08
C SER A 98 -9.58 3.30 6.08
N TRP A 99 -8.80 2.25 5.88
CA TRP A 99 -8.86 1.05 6.71
C TRP A 99 -7.48 0.52 7.05
N ASP A 100 -7.35 -0.11 8.21
CA ASP A 100 -6.16 -0.86 8.57
C ASP A 100 -6.23 -2.22 7.89
N ARG A 101 -5.17 -2.59 7.13
CA ARG A 101 -5.10 -3.91 6.51
C ARG A 101 -5.22 -5.01 7.58
N LEU A 102 -5.75 -6.15 7.19
CA LEU A 102 -5.88 -7.28 8.12
C LEU A 102 -4.50 -7.65 8.67
N GLY A 103 -4.40 -7.83 9.98
CA GLY A 103 -3.15 -8.10 10.68
C GLY A 103 -2.44 -6.85 11.20
N ILE A 104 -2.87 -5.63 10.83
CA ILE A 104 -2.17 -4.38 11.12
C ILE A 104 -3.05 -3.41 11.91
N GLY A 105 -2.42 -2.60 12.75
CA GLY A 105 -3.07 -1.51 13.49
C GLY A 105 -4.19 -2.02 14.40
N MET A 106 -5.38 -1.47 14.24
CA MET A 106 -6.56 -1.85 15.04
C MET A 106 -7.41 -2.94 14.37
N SER A 107 -7.07 -3.39 13.16
CA SER A 107 -7.70 -4.57 12.56
C SER A 107 -7.27 -5.84 13.29
N GLN A 108 -8.07 -6.89 13.18
CA GLN A 108 -7.77 -8.16 13.82
C GLN A 108 -6.40 -8.69 13.37
N HIS A 109 -5.55 -9.06 14.33
CA HIS A 109 -4.27 -9.71 14.08
C HIS A 109 -4.46 -11.22 13.89
N GLY A 110 -3.43 -11.88 13.34
CA GLY A 110 -3.45 -13.32 13.08
C GLY A 110 -2.05 -13.92 13.11
N ASP A 111 -1.97 -15.22 12.81
CA ASP A 111 -0.67 -15.89 12.68
C ASP A 111 0.14 -15.25 11.55
N PRO A 112 1.38 -14.78 11.83
CA PRO A 112 2.16 -13.97 10.91
C PRO A 112 2.73 -14.72 9.71
N LEU A 113 2.66 -16.03 9.69
CA LEU A 113 3.20 -16.86 8.60
C LEU A 113 2.09 -17.55 7.82
N SER A 114 1.10 -18.12 8.52
CA SER A 114 0.10 -18.99 7.89
C SER A 114 -1.25 -18.30 7.61
N VAL A 115 -1.53 -17.15 8.27
CA VAL A 115 -2.82 -16.45 8.16
C VAL A 115 -2.65 -15.10 7.47
N ILE A 116 -1.84 -14.21 8.03
CA ILE A 116 -1.67 -12.87 7.45
C ILE A 116 -0.73 -12.97 6.25
N GLN A 117 -1.33 -13.07 5.08
CA GLN A 117 -0.69 -13.18 3.77
C GLN A 117 -1.45 -12.30 2.77
N ALA A 118 -0.78 -11.85 1.72
CA ALA A 118 -1.34 -10.98 0.69
C ALA A 118 -2.68 -11.48 0.10
N PRO A 119 -2.88 -12.78 -0.22
CA PRO A 119 -4.15 -13.24 -0.75
C PRO A 119 -5.33 -13.12 0.24
N LEU A 120 -5.10 -13.27 1.55
CA LEU A 120 -6.15 -13.08 2.55
C LEU A 120 -6.47 -11.59 2.75
N GLU A 121 -5.47 -10.72 2.69
CA GLU A 121 -5.67 -9.28 2.75
C GLU A 121 -6.40 -8.75 1.51
N GLN A 122 -6.11 -9.28 0.33
CA GLN A 122 -6.90 -8.99 -0.88
C GLN A 122 -8.36 -9.45 -0.72
N ALA A 123 -8.59 -10.61 -0.13
CA ALA A 123 -9.94 -11.09 0.16
C ALA A 123 -10.66 -10.21 1.20
N ALA A 124 -9.93 -9.65 2.17
CA ALA A 124 -10.47 -8.67 3.12
C ALA A 124 -10.86 -7.36 2.42
N LEU A 125 -10.00 -6.84 1.52
CA LEU A 125 -10.33 -5.68 0.69
C LEU A 125 -11.56 -5.94 -0.20
N GLN A 126 -11.67 -7.12 -0.79
CA GLN A 126 -12.85 -7.56 -1.55
C GLN A 126 -14.12 -7.55 -0.68
N ALA A 127 -14.05 -8.11 0.53
CA ALA A 127 -15.18 -8.15 1.43
C ALA A 127 -15.62 -6.73 1.85
N LEU A 128 -14.68 -5.85 2.18
CA LEU A 128 -14.93 -4.45 2.50
C LEU A 128 -15.59 -3.72 1.33
N THR A 129 -15.09 -3.95 0.11
CA THR A 129 -15.66 -3.36 -1.13
C THR A 129 -17.09 -3.83 -1.37
N ASN A 130 -17.39 -5.11 -1.15
CA ASN A 130 -18.74 -5.64 -1.27
C ASN A 130 -19.70 -5.04 -0.22
N LEU A 131 -19.23 -4.81 1.01
CA LEU A 131 -20.02 -4.10 2.03
C LEU A 131 -20.31 -2.67 1.59
N ALA A 132 -19.34 -1.98 0.99
CA ALA A 132 -19.53 -0.62 0.49
C ALA A 132 -20.54 -0.58 -0.67
N TRP A 133 -20.44 -1.47 -1.65
CA TRP A 133 -21.40 -1.58 -2.75
C TRP A 133 -22.84 -1.89 -2.28
N SER A 134 -22.97 -2.73 -1.27
CA SER A 134 -24.29 -3.09 -0.72
C SER A 134 -24.87 -2.05 0.22
N GLY A 135 -24.11 -1.00 0.58
CA GLY A 135 -24.52 -0.03 1.61
C GLY A 135 -24.60 -0.65 3.01
N SER A 136 -23.75 -1.64 3.29
CA SER A 136 -23.77 -2.41 4.54
C SER A 136 -22.53 -2.15 5.42
N VAL A 137 -21.75 -1.12 5.11
CA VAL A 137 -20.64 -0.71 5.98
C VAL A 137 -21.23 -0.18 7.28
N PRO A 138 -20.86 -0.73 8.45
CA PRO A 138 -21.39 -0.27 9.72
C PRO A 138 -21.18 1.24 9.93
N GLY A 139 -22.26 1.95 10.30
CA GLY A 139 -22.21 3.40 10.53
C GLY A 139 -22.23 4.26 9.25
N VAL A 140 -22.23 3.67 8.07
CA VAL A 140 -22.31 4.38 6.78
C VAL A 140 -23.64 4.07 6.11
N SER A 141 -24.50 5.09 5.97
CA SER A 141 -25.81 4.94 5.31
C SER A 141 -25.80 5.30 3.83
N ALA A 142 -24.66 5.78 3.35
CA ALA A 142 -24.46 6.21 1.96
C ALA A 142 -24.57 5.04 0.97
N LYS A 143 -25.04 5.38 -0.24
CA LYS A 143 -24.93 4.53 -1.42
C LYS A 143 -24.10 5.24 -2.44
N PHE A 144 -23.11 4.55 -2.98
CA PHE A 144 -22.18 5.13 -3.92
C PHE A 144 -22.48 4.71 -5.36
N ASP A 145 -22.33 5.64 -6.29
CA ASP A 145 -22.45 5.37 -7.73
C ASP A 145 -21.16 4.74 -8.28
N LYS A 146 -20.04 5.04 -7.63
CA LYS A 146 -18.70 4.57 -7.99
C LYS A 146 -17.86 4.27 -6.74
N ILE A 147 -17.01 3.26 -6.85
CA ILE A 147 -15.96 2.96 -5.87
C ILE A 147 -14.62 2.97 -6.58
N VAL A 148 -13.70 3.81 -6.11
CA VAL A 148 -12.31 3.89 -6.56
C VAL A 148 -11.40 3.32 -5.48
N HIS A 149 -10.46 2.46 -5.85
CA HIS A 149 -9.43 2.01 -4.92
C HIS A 149 -8.19 2.89 -5.06
N VAL A 150 -7.78 3.48 -3.96
CA VAL A 150 -6.57 4.29 -3.85
C VAL A 150 -5.61 3.55 -2.94
N GLY A 151 -4.59 2.95 -3.51
CA GLY A 151 -3.58 2.21 -2.77
C GLY A 151 -2.27 2.97 -2.63
N HIS A 152 -1.49 2.62 -1.61
CA HIS A 152 -0.09 3.02 -1.49
C HIS A 152 0.79 1.79 -1.31
N SER A 153 1.86 1.67 -2.13
CA SER A 153 2.85 0.59 -2.00
C SER A 153 2.17 -0.79 -2.04
N PHE A 154 2.31 -1.60 -1.01
CA PHE A 154 1.60 -2.87 -0.89
C PHE A 154 0.06 -2.72 -0.99
N GLY A 155 -0.52 -1.62 -0.50
CA GLY A 155 -1.93 -1.30 -0.72
C GLY A 155 -2.27 -1.07 -2.20
N SER A 156 -1.32 -0.59 -3.01
CA SER A 156 -1.46 -0.53 -4.47
C SER A 156 -1.44 -1.93 -5.10
N GLU A 157 -0.60 -2.83 -4.61
CA GLU A 157 -0.55 -4.22 -5.09
C GLU A 157 -1.86 -4.96 -4.80
N LEU A 158 -2.41 -4.81 -3.59
CA LEU A 158 -3.72 -5.38 -3.24
C LEU A 158 -4.84 -4.81 -4.11
N SER A 159 -4.82 -3.50 -4.38
CA SER A 159 -5.80 -2.84 -5.26
C SER A 159 -5.66 -3.29 -6.72
N TYR A 160 -4.43 -3.49 -7.19
CA TYR A 160 -4.13 -4.06 -8.50
C TYR A 160 -4.62 -5.51 -8.61
N GLY A 161 -4.27 -6.35 -7.62
CA GLY A 161 -4.71 -7.74 -7.55
C GLY A 161 -6.24 -7.86 -7.55
N LEU A 162 -6.94 -7.01 -6.78
CA LEU A 162 -8.41 -6.95 -6.79
C LEU A 162 -8.97 -6.62 -8.18
N ALA A 163 -8.40 -5.62 -8.88
CA ALA A 163 -8.86 -5.25 -10.22
C ALA A 163 -8.54 -6.32 -11.26
N ARG A 164 -7.43 -7.04 -11.12
CA ARG A 164 -7.06 -8.19 -11.96
C ARG A 164 -8.05 -9.33 -11.81
N ASP A 165 -8.36 -9.71 -10.58
CA ASP A 165 -9.12 -10.92 -10.28
C ASP A 165 -10.63 -10.66 -10.26
N MET A 166 -11.05 -9.44 -9.90
CA MET A 166 -12.46 -9.03 -9.75
C MET A 166 -12.71 -7.63 -10.33
N PRO A 167 -12.53 -7.48 -11.66
CA PRO A 167 -12.50 -6.18 -12.33
C PRO A 167 -13.77 -5.33 -12.15
N SER A 168 -14.91 -5.95 -11.87
CA SER A 168 -16.18 -5.24 -11.68
C SER A 168 -16.33 -4.57 -10.30
N LEU A 169 -15.48 -4.87 -9.35
CA LEU A 169 -15.57 -4.31 -7.99
C LEU A 169 -15.01 -2.90 -7.90
N SER A 170 -14.11 -2.51 -8.81
CA SER A 170 -13.53 -1.17 -8.82
C SER A 170 -13.96 -0.40 -10.06
N SER A 171 -14.39 0.85 -9.88
CA SER A 171 -14.71 1.76 -10.99
C SER A 171 -13.47 2.45 -11.56
N GLY A 172 -12.40 2.57 -10.77
CA GLY A 172 -11.13 3.18 -11.14
C GLY A 172 -10.04 2.86 -10.12
N LEU A 173 -8.79 3.03 -10.51
CA LEU A 173 -7.61 2.78 -9.67
C LEU A 173 -6.73 4.01 -9.59
N VAL A 174 -6.23 4.28 -8.40
CA VAL A 174 -5.08 5.14 -8.13
C VAL A 174 -4.05 4.33 -7.36
N LEU A 175 -2.91 4.08 -7.98
CA LEU A 175 -1.83 3.27 -7.43
C LEU A 175 -0.64 4.18 -7.12
N THR A 176 -0.48 4.55 -5.84
CA THR A 176 0.61 5.42 -5.40
C THR A 176 1.80 4.60 -4.90
N GLY A 177 3.02 5.08 -5.12
CA GLY A 177 4.22 4.33 -4.75
C GLY A 177 4.21 2.94 -5.37
N PHE A 178 4.06 2.85 -6.70
CA PHE A 178 3.83 1.59 -7.39
C PHE A 178 4.46 1.54 -8.79
N SER A 179 4.91 0.39 -9.16
CA SER A 179 5.12 -0.05 -10.54
C SER A 179 4.99 -1.58 -10.61
N THR A 180 4.88 -2.13 -11.81
CA THR A 180 4.92 -3.59 -12.02
C THR A 180 6.34 -4.16 -12.08
N ASN A 181 7.35 -3.35 -11.75
CA ASN A 181 8.75 -3.75 -11.73
C ASN A 181 9.21 -4.09 -10.32
N GLY A 182 9.27 -5.37 -9.99
CA GLY A 182 9.75 -5.87 -8.69
C GLY A 182 11.27 -5.93 -8.52
N THR A 183 12.06 -5.48 -9.52
CA THR A 183 13.53 -5.63 -9.49
C THR A 183 14.19 -4.95 -8.28
N PHE A 184 13.59 -3.88 -7.76
CA PHE A 184 14.15 -3.08 -6.67
C PHE A 184 13.58 -3.39 -5.29
N LEU A 185 12.60 -4.31 -5.17
CA LEU A 185 12.04 -4.72 -3.89
C LEU A 185 13.10 -5.21 -2.87
N PRO A 186 14.20 -5.87 -3.27
CA PRO A 186 15.29 -6.19 -2.36
C PRO A 186 15.90 -4.97 -1.65
N TYR A 187 15.84 -3.78 -2.26
CA TYR A 187 16.31 -2.54 -1.60
C TYR A 187 15.40 -2.13 -0.45
N PHE A 188 14.08 -2.36 -0.57
CA PHE A 188 13.12 -2.15 0.51
C PHE A 188 13.41 -3.11 1.68
N GLU A 189 13.60 -4.38 1.40
CA GLU A 189 13.85 -5.40 2.41
C GLU A 189 15.15 -5.12 3.17
N LEU A 190 16.23 -4.81 2.44
CA LEU A 190 17.52 -4.47 3.02
C LEU A 190 17.49 -3.11 3.73
N GLY A 191 16.92 -2.09 3.09
CA GLY A 191 16.83 -0.72 3.61
C GLY A 191 15.95 -0.62 4.85
N GLY A 192 14.97 -1.51 5.00
CA GLY A 192 14.08 -1.56 6.16
C GLY A 192 14.76 -1.92 7.47
N ASN A 193 15.98 -2.49 7.43
CA ASN A 193 16.70 -2.91 8.64
C ASN A 193 15.77 -3.59 9.65
N PHE A 194 14.97 -4.54 9.16
CA PHE A 194 13.89 -5.14 9.91
C PHE A 194 14.37 -5.85 11.17
N VAL A 195 13.62 -5.68 12.24
CA VAL A 195 13.82 -6.34 13.53
C VAL A 195 12.53 -7.04 13.97
N SER A 196 12.64 -8.03 14.87
CA SER A 196 11.45 -8.62 15.49
C SER A 196 10.68 -7.55 16.28
N VAL A 197 9.36 -7.45 16.07
CA VAL A 197 8.50 -6.53 16.85
C VAL A 197 8.63 -6.73 18.36
N THR A 198 8.98 -7.93 18.80
CA THR A 198 9.18 -8.24 20.22
C THR A 198 10.32 -7.44 20.86
N THR A 199 11.19 -6.84 20.03
CA THR A 199 12.27 -5.95 20.46
C THR A 199 11.95 -4.47 20.33
N VAL A 200 10.77 -4.12 19.80
CA VAL A 200 10.29 -2.74 19.61
C VAL A 200 9.28 -2.41 20.71
N PRO A 201 9.62 -1.59 21.71
CA PRO A 201 8.77 -1.38 22.88
C PRO A 201 7.34 -0.92 22.59
N ALA A 202 7.12 -0.16 21.52
CA ALA A 202 5.81 0.33 21.13
C ALA A 202 4.90 -0.78 20.56
N LEU A 203 5.47 -1.86 20.05
CA LEU A 203 4.74 -2.93 19.33
C LEU A 203 4.76 -4.28 20.08
N ALA A 204 5.71 -4.45 21.01
CA ALA A 204 5.96 -5.74 21.65
C ALA A 204 4.79 -6.31 22.49
N SER A 205 3.87 -5.43 22.95
CA SER A 205 2.68 -5.86 23.68
C SER A 205 1.50 -6.25 22.78
N GLU A 206 1.52 -5.85 21.51
CA GLU A 206 0.40 -6.00 20.57
C GLU A 206 0.64 -7.10 19.55
N TYR A 207 1.91 -7.35 19.22
CA TYR A 207 2.30 -8.28 18.16
C TYR A 207 3.22 -9.40 18.67
N VAL A 208 3.24 -10.50 17.96
CA VAL A 208 4.05 -11.68 18.26
C VAL A 208 5.27 -11.79 17.33
N ALA A 209 6.22 -12.66 17.65
CA ALA A 209 7.33 -12.97 16.75
C ALA A 209 6.81 -13.43 15.37
N GLY A 210 7.51 -13.00 14.30
CA GLY A 210 7.05 -13.19 12.91
C GLY A 210 6.39 -11.95 12.31
N TYR A 211 6.02 -10.97 13.15
CA TYR A 211 5.84 -9.58 12.73
C TYR A 211 7.19 -8.87 12.82
N LEU A 212 7.52 -8.09 11.80
CA LEU A 212 8.79 -7.37 11.66
C LEU A 212 8.53 -5.87 11.53
N ALA A 213 9.37 -5.04 12.12
CA ALA A 213 9.26 -3.60 12.04
C ALA A 213 10.60 -2.95 11.67
N ALA A 214 10.57 -1.71 11.19
CA ALA A 214 11.79 -0.94 10.94
C ALA A 214 12.60 -0.79 12.23
N GLY A 215 13.88 -1.08 12.18
CA GLY A 215 14.76 -1.13 13.36
C GLY A 215 15.09 0.24 13.93
N ASP A 216 15.06 1.27 13.11
CA ASP A 216 15.42 2.63 13.49
C ASP A 216 14.85 3.69 12.51
N PRO A 217 14.90 5.00 12.84
CA PRO A 217 14.42 6.06 11.95
C PRO A 217 15.14 6.13 10.59
N SER A 218 16.40 5.70 10.49
CA SER A 218 17.13 5.74 9.22
C SER A 218 16.62 4.67 8.25
N ALA A 219 16.14 3.55 8.75
CA ALA A 219 15.45 2.54 7.95
C ALA A 219 14.15 3.09 7.32
N VAL A 220 13.34 3.79 8.12
CA VAL A 220 12.14 4.47 7.62
C VAL A 220 12.50 5.54 6.58
N GLN A 221 13.54 6.34 6.86
CA GLN A 221 14.01 7.34 5.90
C GLN A 221 14.47 6.70 4.59
N THR A 222 15.28 5.66 4.66
CA THR A 222 15.80 4.96 3.47
C THR A 222 14.70 4.47 2.57
N ASN A 223 13.65 3.88 3.15
CA ASN A 223 12.59 3.27 2.37
C ASN A 223 11.54 4.26 1.84
N PHE A 224 11.27 5.34 2.58
CA PHE A 224 10.10 6.17 2.28
C PHE A 224 10.42 7.61 1.88
N PHE A 225 11.57 8.15 2.22
CA PHE A 225 11.84 9.59 2.06
C PHE A 225 12.97 9.88 1.08
N ALA A 226 12.74 10.82 0.18
CA ALA A 226 13.84 11.39 -0.60
C ALA A 226 14.63 12.40 0.24
N PRO A 227 15.97 12.49 0.06
CA PRO A 227 16.80 13.38 0.86
C PRO A 227 16.42 14.87 0.72
N GLY A 228 16.18 15.52 1.85
CA GLY A 228 16.02 16.98 1.93
C GLY A 228 14.65 17.53 1.54
N VAL A 229 13.65 16.68 1.27
CA VAL A 229 12.31 17.10 0.81
C VAL A 229 11.18 16.79 1.81
N PHE A 230 11.51 16.58 3.07
CA PHE A 230 10.56 16.28 4.14
C PHE A 230 10.91 17.03 5.44
N ASP A 231 9.94 17.18 6.32
CA ASP A 231 10.15 17.69 7.68
C ASP A 231 10.74 16.58 8.57
N PRO A 232 11.90 16.79 9.22
CA PRO A 232 12.47 15.79 10.13
C PRO A 232 11.53 15.33 11.26
N ALA A 233 10.58 16.18 11.66
CA ALA A 233 9.59 15.80 12.67
C ALA A 233 8.59 14.75 12.15
N ILE A 234 8.28 14.78 10.85
CA ILE A 234 7.42 13.77 10.23
C ILE A 234 8.10 12.40 10.13
N LEU A 235 9.41 12.37 9.88
CA LEU A 235 10.19 11.13 9.96
C LEU A 235 10.15 10.55 11.37
N THR A 236 10.30 11.42 12.39
CA THR A 236 10.18 11.01 13.78
C THR A 236 8.80 10.44 14.10
N LEU A 237 7.74 11.07 13.58
CA LEU A 237 6.37 10.59 13.75
C LEU A 237 6.18 9.25 13.03
N ALA A 238 6.56 9.15 11.75
CA ALA A 238 6.44 7.94 10.95
C ALA A 238 7.14 6.73 11.59
N TYR A 239 8.30 6.94 12.21
CA TYR A 239 8.97 5.87 12.96
C TYR A 239 8.22 5.51 14.25
N LYS A 240 7.73 6.49 14.99
CA LYS A 240 7.04 6.27 16.29
C LYS A 240 5.68 5.59 16.14
N THR A 241 4.97 5.85 15.05
CA THR A 241 3.65 5.27 14.74
C THR A 241 3.77 4.13 13.74
N GLY A 242 4.99 3.76 13.35
CA GLY A 242 5.26 2.72 12.37
C GLY A 242 4.64 1.39 12.75
N GLN A 243 4.07 0.73 11.76
CA GLN A 243 3.39 -0.56 11.88
C GLN A 243 4.26 -1.69 11.30
N PRO A 244 4.07 -2.93 11.73
CA PRO A 244 4.87 -4.04 11.24
C PRO A 244 4.44 -4.55 9.86
N VAL A 245 5.21 -5.51 9.37
CA VAL A 245 4.90 -6.41 8.26
C VAL A 245 5.06 -7.84 8.73
N THR A 246 4.29 -8.79 8.21
CA THR A 246 4.44 -10.20 8.57
C THR A 246 5.39 -10.94 7.61
N LEU A 247 5.93 -12.06 8.06
CA LEU A 247 6.65 -12.99 7.19
C LEU A 247 5.76 -13.48 6.05
N GLY A 248 4.49 -13.73 6.34
CA GLY A 248 3.51 -14.18 5.36
C GLY A 248 3.27 -13.15 4.26
N GLU A 249 3.19 -11.85 4.61
CA GLU A 249 3.13 -10.75 3.64
C GLU A 249 4.38 -10.74 2.76
N LEU A 250 5.59 -10.69 3.34
CA LEU A 250 6.84 -10.64 2.58
C LEU A 250 7.00 -11.84 1.62
N LEU A 251 6.60 -13.03 2.03
CA LEU A 251 6.68 -14.24 1.21
C LEU A 251 5.59 -14.32 0.13
N SER A 252 4.49 -13.59 0.24
CA SER A 252 3.35 -13.69 -0.68
C SER A 252 3.09 -12.45 -1.54
N ILE A 253 3.71 -11.31 -1.21
CA ILE A 253 3.49 -10.02 -1.89
C ILE A 253 3.74 -10.08 -3.41
N GLY A 254 4.79 -10.77 -3.86
CA GLY A 254 5.12 -10.87 -5.27
C GLY A 254 4.04 -11.54 -6.14
N GLY A 255 3.11 -12.27 -5.54
CA GLY A 255 1.96 -12.88 -6.22
C GLY A 255 0.90 -11.85 -6.62
N GLU A 256 0.73 -10.80 -5.85
CA GLU A 256 -0.30 -9.78 -6.08
C GLU A 256 0.09 -8.79 -7.19
N ALA A 257 1.36 -8.43 -7.31
CA ALA A 257 1.87 -7.58 -8.38
C ALA A 257 1.95 -8.29 -9.74
N GLY A 258 1.77 -9.62 -9.77
CA GLY A 258 1.89 -10.44 -10.97
C GLY A 258 0.64 -10.46 -11.85
N GLY A 259 0.81 -10.86 -13.11
CA GLY A 259 -0.29 -11.06 -14.05
C GLY A 259 -0.70 -9.78 -14.81
N VAL A 260 -1.84 -9.85 -15.49
CA VAL A 260 -2.40 -8.75 -16.31
C VAL A 260 -3.87 -8.56 -15.96
N ALA A 261 -4.28 -7.34 -15.67
CA ALA A 261 -5.66 -6.95 -15.42
C ALA A 261 -6.41 -6.75 -16.76
N ASP A 262 -6.49 -7.80 -17.58
CA ASP A 262 -6.94 -7.78 -18.97
C ASP A 262 -8.43 -7.46 -19.16
N LYS A 263 -9.22 -7.57 -18.09
CA LYS A 263 -10.66 -7.28 -18.08
C LYS A 263 -11.02 -5.97 -17.35
N PHE A 264 -10.03 -5.31 -16.74
CA PHE A 264 -10.31 -4.06 -16.05
C PHE A 264 -10.43 -2.91 -17.03
N THR A 265 -11.60 -2.27 -17.05
CA THR A 265 -11.95 -1.19 -17.99
C THR A 265 -11.99 0.20 -17.37
N GLY A 266 -11.88 0.31 -16.04
CA GLY A 266 -11.87 1.59 -15.33
C GLY A 266 -10.63 2.43 -15.65
N ALA A 267 -10.66 3.72 -15.33
CA ALA A 267 -9.48 4.56 -15.46
C ALA A 267 -8.41 4.19 -14.41
N VAL A 268 -7.14 4.25 -14.81
CA VAL A 268 -5.98 3.91 -13.97
C VAL A 268 -4.99 5.07 -13.93
N LEU A 269 -4.63 5.48 -12.73
CA LEU A 269 -3.54 6.40 -12.46
C LEU A 269 -2.46 5.70 -11.63
N VAL A 270 -1.23 5.73 -12.10
CA VAL A 270 -0.06 5.34 -11.30
C VAL A 270 0.72 6.61 -10.93
N VAL A 271 0.93 6.83 -9.63
CA VAL A 271 1.66 8.00 -9.12
C VAL A 271 2.80 7.54 -8.23
N THR A 272 4.04 7.95 -8.52
CA THR A 272 5.13 7.72 -7.58
C THR A 272 6.13 8.85 -7.58
N GLY A 273 6.97 8.91 -6.56
CA GLY A 273 8.06 9.86 -6.49
C GLY A 273 9.16 9.54 -7.49
N GLU A 274 9.80 10.56 -8.07
CA GLU A 274 10.95 10.39 -8.97
C GLU A 274 12.05 9.54 -8.35
N ARG A 275 12.21 9.63 -7.02
CA ARG A 275 13.22 8.98 -6.23
C ARG A 275 12.71 7.78 -5.42
N ASP A 276 11.60 7.20 -5.85
CA ASP A 276 11.07 5.98 -5.23
C ASP A 276 12.12 4.87 -5.22
N LEU A 277 12.49 4.40 -4.02
CA LEU A 277 13.51 3.36 -3.88
C LEU A 277 12.94 1.96 -4.16
N PRO A 278 11.83 1.52 -3.52
CA PRO A 278 11.29 0.17 -3.68
C PRO A 278 10.92 -0.22 -5.12
N TYR A 279 10.36 0.70 -5.88
CA TYR A 279 9.85 0.41 -7.21
C TYR A 279 10.70 0.94 -8.36
N CYS A 280 11.65 1.84 -8.08
CA CYS A 280 12.45 2.48 -9.12
C CYS A 280 13.96 2.48 -8.85
N GLY A 281 14.41 1.92 -7.73
CA GLY A 281 15.81 1.97 -7.35
C GLY A 281 16.35 3.39 -7.13
N GLY A 282 15.45 4.34 -6.76
CA GLY A 282 15.79 5.74 -6.52
C GLY A 282 15.81 6.63 -7.77
N ASN A 283 15.38 6.12 -8.93
CA ASN A 283 15.25 6.94 -10.15
C ASN A 283 14.21 6.34 -11.13
N CYS A 284 12.99 6.80 -11.03
CA CYS A 284 11.89 6.33 -11.87
C CYS A 284 11.99 6.69 -13.36
N LEU A 285 12.90 7.60 -13.71
CA LEU A 285 13.15 7.98 -15.11
C LEU A 285 14.24 7.12 -15.77
N ALA A 286 14.97 6.32 -15.00
CA ALA A 286 16.05 5.44 -15.50
C ALA A 286 15.48 4.13 -16.06
N THR A 287 14.73 4.19 -17.15
CA THR A 287 14.04 3.04 -17.75
C THR A 287 14.95 2.10 -18.54
N GLY A 288 16.13 2.58 -18.95
CA GLY A 288 17.00 1.87 -19.90
C GLY A 288 16.42 1.77 -21.32
N ASN A 289 15.21 2.26 -21.55
CA ASN A 289 14.51 2.24 -22.85
C ASN A 289 13.93 3.63 -23.17
N PRO A 290 14.45 4.35 -24.18
CA PRO A 290 13.97 5.70 -24.53
C PRO A 290 12.49 5.78 -24.93
N SER A 291 11.89 4.65 -25.30
CA SER A 291 10.45 4.59 -25.67
C SER A 291 9.54 4.48 -24.45
N VAL A 292 10.06 4.27 -23.27
CA VAL A 292 9.31 4.17 -22.00
C VAL A 292 9.63 5.40 -21.17
N PRO A 293 8.66 6.31 -20.93
CA PRO A 293 8.93 7.60 -20.31
C PRO A 293 9.31 7.49 -18.82
N SER A 294 8.84 6.46 -18.14
CA SER A 294 9.18 6.17 -16.73
C SER A 294 8.91 4.70 -16.39
N ILE A 295 9.53 4.21 -15.33
CA ILE A 295 9.30 2.83 -14.84
C ILE A 295 7.80 2.61 -14.53
N PRO A 296 7.09 3.49 -13.81
CA PRO A 296 5.64 3.37 -13.60
C PRO A 296 4.81 3.40 -14.89
N ALA A 297 5.23 4.13 -15.92
CA ALA A 297 4.52 4.16 -17.20
C ALA A 297 4.51 2.78 -17.91
N ALA A 298 5.50 1.94 -17.65
CA ALA A 298 5.52 0.57 -18.19
C ALA A 298 4.36 -0.29 -17.66
N ALA A 299 3.77 0.05 -16.52
CA ALA A 299 2.60 -0.64 -15.97
C ALA A 299 1.36 -0.56 -16.88
N GLN A 300 1.32 0.35 -17.86
CA GLN A 300 0.25 0.39 -18.87
C GLN A 300 0.03 -0.95 -19.57
N MET A 301 1.09 -1.73 -19.77
CA MET A 301 0.99 -3.04 -20.40
C MET A 301 0.17 -4.05 -19.58
N SER A 302 0.05 -3.83 -18.29
CA SER A 302 -0.75 -4.66 -17.38
C SER A 302 -2.24 -4.30 -17.38
N PHE A 303 -2.64 -3.25 -18.11
CA PHE A 303 -4.03 -2.77 -18.19
C PHE A 303 -4.50 -2.59 -19.66
N PRO A 304 -4.52 -3.63 -20.47
CA PRO A 304 -4.79 -3.50 -21.91
C PRO A 304 -6.22 -3.05 -22.26
N ALA A 305 -7.18 -3.24 -21.36
CA ALA A 305 -8.59 -2.87 -21.56
C ALA A 305 -9.01 -1.58 -20.87
N THR A 306 -8.11 -0.91 -20.14
CA THR A 306 -8.45 0.33 -19.41
C THR A 306 -8.95 1.42 -20.33
N SER A 307 -9.97 2.16 -19.90
CA SER A 307 -10.48 3.33 -20.63
C SER A 307 -9.49 4.48 -20.70
N LYS A 308 -8.65 4.60 -19.67
CA LYS A 308 -7.62 5.63 -19.53
C LYS A 308 -6.51 5.13 -18.65
N PHE A 309 -5.27 5.31 -19.08
CA PHE A 309 -4.07 5.08 -18.26
C PHE A 309 -3.23 6.34 -18.21
N GLU A 310 -2.82 6.74 -17.02
CA GLU A 310 -1.83 7.79 -16.80
C GLU A 310 -0.78 7.31 -15.79
N ALA A 311 0.46 7.76 -15.99
CA ALA A 311 1.54 7.61 -15.01
C ALA A 311 2.11 9.00 -14.71
N PHE A 312 2.14 9.39 -13.44
CA PHE A 312 2.67 10.66 -13.00
C PHE A 312 3.84 10.47 -12.05
N ILE A 313 4.94 11.14 -12.36
CA ILE A 313 6.13 11.17 -11.53
C ILE A 313 6.16 12.49 -10.75
N VAL A 314 6.12 12.41 -9.42
CA VAL A 314 6.23 13.57 -8.54
C VAL A 314 7.71 13.97 -8.46
N PRO A 315 8.09 15.16 -8.99
CA PRO A 315 9.50 15.53 -9.06
C PRO A 315 10.17 15.59 -7.69
N GLY A 316 11.34 14.96 -7.58
CA GLY A 316 12.18 14.95 -6.39
C GLY A 316 11.64 14.15 -5.20
N ALA A 317 10.40 13.67 -5.24
CA ALA A 317 9.78 12.92 -4.15
C ALA A 317 10.31 11.49 -4.05
N GLY A 318 10.25 10.93 -2.83
CA GLY A 318 10.52 9.52 -2.54
C GLY A 318 9.27 8.65 -2.65
N HIS A 319 9.32 7.51 -1.96
CA HIS A 319 8.24 6.53 -1.95
C HIS A 319 7.05 6.98 -1.11
N GLY A 320 7.28 7.60 0.05
CA GLY A 320 6.27 8.01 1.02
C GLY A 320 5.59 9.34 0.67
N LEU A 321 4.94 9.42 -0.47
CA LEU A 321 4.39 10.64 -1.08
C LEU A 321 3.59 11.56 -0.15
N ASN A 322 2.85 10.98 0.80
CA ASN A 322 2.02 11.73 1.75
C ASN A 322 2.83 12.38 2.89
N LEU A 323 4.11 12.06 3.00
CA LEU A 323 4.98 12.48 4.11
C LEU A 323 5.99 13.55 3.70
N GLU A 324 5.96 14.01 2.46
CA GLU A 324 6.93 14.93 1.89
C GLU A 324 6.31 16.30 1.53
N TYR A 325 7.13 17.30 1.33
CA TYR A 325 6.66 18.65 0.97
C TYR A 325 5.88 18.70 -0.35
N SER A 326 6.09 17.73 -1.22
CA SER A 326 5.41 17.60 -2.51
C SER A 326 4.00 16.99 -2.43
N LYS A 327 3.49 16.66 -1.23
CA LYS A 327 2.18 16.04 -1.02
C LYS A 327 1.02 16.73 -1.73
N ASP A 328 0.99 18.07 -1.70
CA ASP A 328 -0.09 18.83 -2.36
C ASP A 328 -0.12 18.63 -3.87
N THR A 329 1.04 18.50 -4.51
CA THR A 329 1.15 18.16 -5.93
C THR A 329 0.55 16.77 -6.20
N THR A 330 0.85 15.80 -5.34
CA THR A 330 0.31 14.44 -5.42
C THR A 330 -1.21 14.44 -5.26
N TYR A 331 -1.72 15.09 -4.21
CA TYR A 331 -3.15 15.11 -3.87
C TYR A 331 -3.99 15.80 -4.95
N GLN A 332 -3.52 16.95 -5.45
CA GLN A 332 -4.19 17.67 -6.51
C GLN A 332 -4.21 16.87 -7.82
N TYR A 333 -3.09 16.22 -8.18
CA TYR A 333 -3.03 15.42 -9.39
C TYR A 333 -4.00 14.23 -9.35
N ILE A 334 -4.03 13.50 -8.23
CA ILE A 334 -4.97 12.40 -8.02
C ILE A 334 -6.41 12.88 -8.15
N SER A 335 -6.76 13.94 -7.43
CA SER A 335 -8.14 14.45 -7.41
C SER A 335 -8.58 15.00 -8.77
N GLN A 336 -7.71 15.71 -9.47
CA GLN A 336 -7.97 16.20 -10.84
C GLN A 336 -8.12 15.06 -11.84
N PHE A 337 -7.30 14.02 -11.74
CA PHE A 337 -7.46 12.80 -12.56
C PHE A 337 -8.84 12.17 -12.33
N LEU A 338 -9.24 12.00 -11.08
CA LEU A 338 -10.53 11.41 -10.74
C LEU A 338 -11.70 12.25 -11.28
N VAL A 339 -11.72 13.56 -11.01
CA VAL A 339 -12.75 14.47 -11.52
C VAL A 339 -12.76 14.50 -13.06
N GLY A 340 -11.58 14.55 -13.70
CA GLY A 340 -11.45 14.56 -15.16
C GLY A 340 -11.94 13.27 -15.83
N ASN A 341 -12.01 12.16 -15.11
CA ASN A 341 -12.54 10.89 -15.59
C ASN A 341 -13.97 10.60 -15.06
N GLY A 342 -14.63 11.62 -14.50
CA GLY A 342 -16.05 11.59 -14.14
C GLY A 342 -16.35 10.83 -12.85
N PHE A 343 -15.38 10.74 -11.95
CA PHE A 343 -15.58 10.21 -10.61
C PHE A 343 -16.15 11.27 -9.66
#